data_66cc50daff73a8d06511e8b784324cd5
#
_entry.id   66cc50daff73a8d06511e8b784324cd5
#
_cell.length_a   1.000
_cell.length_b   1.000
_cell.length_c   1.000
_cell.angle_alpha   90.00
_cell.angle_beta   90.00
_cell.angle_gamma   90.00
#
_symmetry.space_group_name_H-M   'P 1'
#
loop_
_entity.id
_entity.type
_entity.pdbx_description
1 polymer ?
#
loop_
_entity_poly.entity_id
_entity_poly.type
_entity_poly.pdbx_seq_one_letter_code
_entity_poly.pdbx_strand_id
1 'polypeptide(L)'
;GTDYQYTTRVCYTGKVMPSATFEQDSTQLLMGDVYIVGGMDPKISEEDISVFARSIRALGVDTICGNIYADRSMKDAAPYGEGWCWDDDNAILSALVYKRKDNMIDALLTALANEHVFLDGTSGEKRCPQGAKVAYELDRPLEDVLQPMMKLSNNLYAESMYYQIGLTQGRPATAKKAQAVEEAILKKAGAGNAIHRFADGSGLSLYNYLSAEIEVAFLRYAFKRQETFDALYRALPIAAVDGTIKDRMAGTAAAGNVHAKTGTLSGVSSLAGYLTAPNGHRLAFSIMNQGVMRGIYAKNLQDKLCAAMCR
;
A
#
# COMPACT_ATOMS: atom_id res chain seq x y z
N GLY A 1 0.45 10.94 10.34
CA GLY A 1 -0.28 12.03 9.69
C GLY A 1 -0.25 11.90 8.19
N THR A 2 -0.74 12.87 7.48
CA THR A 2 -0.75 12.91 6.00
C THR A 2 0.64 13.10 5.40
N ASP A 3 1.60 13.50 6.21
CA ASP A 3 3.04 13.62 5.91
C ASP A 3 3.80 12.29 5.98
N TYR A 4 3.08 11.18 6.24
CA TYR A 4 3.70 9.85 6.30
C TYR A 4 4.33 9.46 4.96
N GLN A 5 5.47 8.77 5.04
CA GLN A 5 6.21 8.28 3.86
C GLN A 5 6.53 6.79 3.99
N TYR A 6 6.48 6.09 2.87
CA TYR A 6 6.98 4.73 2.71
C TYR A 6 8.45 4.82 2.33
N THR A 7 9.34 4.31 3.17
CA THR A 7 10.77 4.46 2.95
C THR A 7 11.40 3.14 2.55
N THR A 8 12.02 3.11 1.36
CA THR A 8 12.87 2.01 0.88
C THR A 8 14.29 2.52 0.75
N ARG A 9 15.28 1.76 1.25
CA ARG A 9 16.69 2.19 1.28
C ARG A 9 17.61 1.24 0.54
N VAL A 10 18.60 1.80 -0.13
CA VAL A 10 19.80 1.11 -0.59
C VAL A 10 20.91 1.43 0.37
N CYS A 11 21.40 0.43 1.09
CA CYS A 11 22.46 0.58 2.06
C CYS A 11 23.66 -0.29 1.67
N TYR A 12 24.83 0.04 2.20
CA TYR A 12 26.05 -0.76 2.00
C TYR A 12 26.95 -0.75 3.22
N THR A 13 27.77 -1.78 3.31
CA THR A 13 28.84 -1.91 4.31
C THR A 13 30.21 -1.90 3.64
N GLY A 14 31.26 -1.81 4.42
CA GLY A 14 32.62 -1.89 3.91
C GLY A 14 33.12 -0.59 3.27
N LYS A 15 34.06 -0.73 2.32
CA LYS A 15 34.76 0.38 1.69
C LYS A 15 34.90 0.16 0.19
N VAL A 16 34.87 1.25 -0.58
CA VAL A 16 35.26 1.25 -1.98
C VAL A 16 36.79 1.38 -2.07
N MET A 17 37.42 0.49 -2.83
CA MET A 17 38.86 0.39 -2.99
C MET A 17 39.21 0.13 -4.46
N PRO A 18 40.36 0.65 -4.97
CA PRO A 18 40.83 0.27 -6.29
C PRO A 18 41.16 -1.22 -6.35
N SER A 19 40.95 -1.85 -7.50
CA SER A 19 41.43 -3.21 -7.76
C SER A 19 42.94 -3.23 -7.70
N ALA A 20 43.51 -4.23 -7.00
CA ALA A 20 44.96 -4.41 -6.91
C ALA A 20 45.52 -5.32 -8.04
N THR A 21 44.69 -5.75 -8.98
CA THR A 21 45.04 -6.83 -9.94
C THR A 21 45.99 -6.36 -11.05
N PHE A 22 45.96 -5.08 -11.43
CA PHE A 22 46.88 -4.48 -12.41
C PHE A 22 47.09 -2.99 -12.14
N GLU A 23 48.31 -2.46 -12.28
CA GLU A 23 48.63 -1.05 -12.08
C GLU A 23 47.91 -0.06 -13.03
N GLN A 24 47.27 -0.58 -14.08
CA GLN A 24 46.50 0.20 -15.06
C GLN A 24 45.00 -0.03 -14.99
N ASP A 25 44.54 -0.85 -14.05
CA ASP A 25 43.12 -1.17 -13.87
C ASP A 25 42.45 -0.10 -13.00
N SER A 26 41.54 0.67 -13.61
CA SER A 26 40.76 1.70 -12.90
C SER A 26 39.53 1.14 -12.16
N THR A 27 39.36 -0.19 -12.15
CA THR A 27 38.22 -0.88 -11.53
C THR A 27 38.15 -0.60 -10.04
N GLN A 28 36.98 -0.19 -9.56
CA GLN A 28 36.71 0.06 -8.15
C GLN A 28 35.85 -1.05 -7.56
N LEU A 29 36.30 -1.59 -6.43
CA LEU A 29 35.67 -2.70 -5.74
C LEU A 29 34.97 -2.23 -4.46
N LEU A 30 33.70 -2.62 -4.26
CA LEU A 30 33.09 -2.52 -2.93
C LEU A 30 33.45 -3.79 -2.13
N MET A 31 34.39 -3.63 -1.20
CA MET A 31 34.73 -4.69 -0.23
C MET A 31 33.68 -4.69 0.89
N GLY A 32 32.49 -5.23 0.61
CA GLY A 32 31.35 -5.23 1.53
C GLY A 32 30.05 -5.63 0.86
N ASP A 33 28.99 -5.67 1.65
CA ASP A 33 27.66 -6.09 1.22
C ASP A 33 26.76 -4.89 0.88
N VAL A 34 25.80 -5.12 0.00
CA VAL A 34 24.69 -4.20 -0.30
C VAL A 34 23.41 -4.74 0.32
N TYR A 35 22.57 -3.86 0.82
CA TYR A 35 21.27 -4.19 1.44
C TYR A 35 20.16 -3.36 0.82
N ILE A 36 19.10 -4.03 0.41
CA ILE A 36 17.85 -3.34 0.05
C ILE A 36 16.90 -3.49 1.22
N VAL A 37 16.65 -2.40 1.92
CA VAL A 37 15.78 -2.36 3.10
C VAL A 37 14.36 -2.02 2.64
N GLY A 38 13.48 -3.01 2.68
CA GLY A 38 12.13 -2.87 2.17
C GLY A 38 11.22 -2.01 3.07
N GLY A 39 10.48 -1.11 2.44
CA GLY A 39 9.43 -0.30 3.05
C GLY A 39 8.02 -0.73 2.72
N MET A 40 7.84 -1.86 2.00
CA MET A 40 6.54 -2.30 1.48
C MET A 40 5.84 -1.21 0.65
N ASP A 41 6.61 -0.43 -0.13
CA ASP A 41 6.07 0.54 -1.08
C ASP A 41 5.46 -0.21 -2.28
N PRO A 42 4.12 -0.17 -2.48
CA PRO A 42 3.47 -0.93 -3.54
C PRO A 42 3.64 -0.28 -4.93
N LYS A 43 4.22 0.91 -4.99
CA LYS A 43 4.37 1.74 -6.19
C LYS A 43 5.79 1.67 -6.77
N ILE A 44 6.68 0.83 -6.22
CA ILE A 44 8.04 0.65 -6.77
C ILE A 44 7.95 0.36 -8.27
N SER A 45 8.61 1.19 -9.05
CA SER A 45 8.64 1.17 -10.52
C SER A 45 9.97 0.63 -11.05
N GLU A 46 10.05 0.40 -12.35
CA GLU A 46 11.29 0.04 -13.04
C GLU A 46 12.31 1.19 -12.98
N GLU A 47 11.83 2.44 -13.03
CA GLU A 47 12.69 3.62 -12.86
C GLU A 47 13.28 3.68 -11.45
N ASP A 48 12.49 3.39 -10.40
CA ASP A 48 13.00 3.35 -9.03
C ASP A 48 14.12 2.28 -8.88
N ILE A 49 13.94 1.09 -9.47
CA ILE A 49 14.97 0.04 -9.49
C ILE A 49 16.24 0.51 -10.22
N SER A 50 16.08 1.21 -11.35
CA SER A 50 17.20 1.80 -12.09
C SER A 50 17.92 2.86 -11.26
N VAL A 51 17.19 3.69 -10.51
CA VAL A 51 17.78 4.66 -9.57
C VAL A 51 18.56 3.95 -8.47
N PHE A 52 18.06 2.83 -7.93
CA PHE A 52 18.79 2.05 -6.95
C PHE A 52 20.13 1.54 -7.51
N ALA A 53 20.14 1.00 -8.73
CA ALA A 53 21.36 0.55 -9.38
C ALA A 53 22.34 1.71 -9.64
N ARG A 54 21.84 2.83 -10.17
CA ARG A 54 22.66 4.05 -10.37
C ARG A 54 23.23 4.60 -9.07
N SER A 55 22.51 4.51 -7.96
CA SER A 55 23.01 4.96 -6.65
C SER A 55 24.20 4.15 -6.16
N ILE A 56 24.24 2.86 -6.48
CA ILE A 56 25.38 1.98 -6.20
C ILE A 56 26.53 2.35 -7.16
N ARG A 57 26.26 2.52 -8.45
CA ARG A 57 27.25 2.95 -9.44
C ARG A 57 27.87 4.30 -9.07
N ALA A 58 27.09 5.23 -8.53
CA ALA A 58 27.51 6.57 -8.10
C ALA A 58 28.51 6.54 -6.92
N LEU A 59 28.64 5.41 -6.19
CA LEU A 59 29.73 5.22 -5.22
C LEU A 59 31.08 5.03 -5.91
N GLY A 60 31.12 4.99 -7.25
CA GLY A 60 32.32 4.69 -8.03
C GLY A 60 32.61 3.19 -8.16
N VAL A 61 31.63 2.33 -7.89
CA VAL A 61 31.81 0.86 -7.82
C VAL A 61 31.58 0.22 -9.17
N ASP A 62 32.52 -0.62 -9.58
CA ASP A 62 32.42 -1.49 -10.77
C ASP A 62 32.09 -2.93 -10.38
N THR A 63 32.54 -3.37 -9.19
CA THR A 63 32.27 -4.73 -8.70
C THR A 63 31.95 -4.70 -7.22
N ILE A 64 30.89 -5.39 -6.83
CA ILE A 64 30.53 -5.68 -5.43
C ILE A 64 31.20 -7.00 -5.04
N CYS A 65 32.29 -6.93 -4.24
CA CYS A 65 33.01 -8.09 -3.68
C CYS A 65 32.40 -8.51 -2.35
N GLY A 66 31.12 -8.84 -2.36
CA GLY A 66 30.31 -9.25 -1.23
C GLY A 66 28.93 -9.68 -1.73
N ASN A 67 27.93 -9.61 -0.89
CA ASN A 67 26.60 -10.10 -1.24
C ASN A 67 25.58 -8.97 -1.35
N ILE A 68 24.47 -9.25 -2.04
CA ILE A 68 23.30 -8.38 -2.05
C ILE A 68 22.22 -9.03 -1.19
N TYR A 69 21.77 -8.32 -0.16
CA TYR A 69 20.79 -8.83 0.79
C TYR A 69 19.46 -8.10 0.71
N ALA A 70 18.39 -8.88 0.71
CA ALA A 70 17.03 -8.43 0.94
C ALA A 70 16.81 -8.27 2.45
N ASP A 71 16.54 -7.05 2.93
CA ASP A 71 16.07 -6.83 4.30
C ASP A 71 14.54 -6.72 4.29
N ARG A 72 13.87 -7.81 4.64
CA ARG A 72 12.41 -7.90 4.78
C ARG A 72 11.91 -7.71 6.20
N SER A 73 12.77 -7.30 7.13
CA SER A 73 12.48 -7.22 8.57
C SER A 73 11.38 -6.22 8.97
N MET A 74 10.93 -5.40 8.03
CA MET A 74 9.80 -4.48 8.23
C MET A 74 8.50 -5.24 8.57
N LYS A 75 8.25 -6.37 7.90
CA LYS A 75 7.03 -7.16 7.96
C LYS A 75 7.35 -8.62 8.34
N ASP A 76 6.37 -9.34 8.89
CA ASP A 76 6.44 -10.79 9.03
C ASP A 76 6.52 -11.52 7.68
N ALA A 77 6.80 -12.82 7.71
CA ALA A 77 6.96 -13.62 6.49
C ALA A 77 5.65 -14.09 5.85
N ALA A 78 4.47 -13.70 6.38
CA ALA A 78 3.19 -14.11 5.80
C ALA A 78 3.00 -13.53 4.38
N PRO A 79 2.93 -14.37 3.32
CA PRO A 79 2.90 -13.88 1.94
C PRO A 79 1.49 -13.46 1.49
N TYR A 80 0.45 -13.82 2.23
CA TYR A 80 -0.95 -13.55 1.90
C TYR A 80 -1.74 -13.10 3.12
N GLY A 81 -2.87 -12.43 2.90
CA GLY A 81 -3.83 -12.09 3.93
C GLY A 81 -4.59 -13.32 4.47
N GLU A 82 -5.08 -13.21 5.70
CA GLU A 82 -5.87 -14.27 6.32
C GLU A 82 -7.16 -14.53 5.52
N GLY A 83 -7.43 -15.78 5.18
CA GLY A 83 -8.66 -16.17 4.47
C GLY A 83 -8.69 -15.84 2.98
N TRP A 84 -7.55 -15.50 2.38
CA TRP A 84 -7.43 -15.38 0.94
C TRP A 84 -7.46 -16.75 0.27
N CYS A 85 -8.16 -16.86 -0.85
CA CYS A 85 -8.24 -18.11 -1.59
C CYS A 85 -6.96 -18.31 -2.44
N TRP A 86 -6.56 -19.58 -2.59
CA TRP A 86 -5.35 -19.95 -3.33
C TRP A 86 -5.45 -19.70 -4.83
N ASP A 87 -6.67 -19.61 -5.36
CA ASP A 87 -7.00 -19.37 -6.77
C ASP A 87 -7.30 -17.90 -7.09
N ASP A 88 -7.23 -17.02 -6.09
CA ASP A 88 -7.30 -15.58 -6.32
C ASP A 88 -6.02 -15.06 -6.98
N ASP A 89 -6.14 -14.08 -7.88
CA ASP A 89 -4.99 -13.34 -8.42
C ASP A 89 -4.44 -12.35 -7.38
N ASN A 90 -3.81 -12.88 -6.34
CA ASN A 90 -3.28 -12.12 -5.23
C ASN A 90 -1.82 -11.68 -5.46
N ALA A 91 -1.52 -10.48 -5.01
CA ALA A 91 -0.13 -10.03 -4.89
C ALA A 91 0.56 -10.70 -3.69
N ILE A 92 1.86 -10.93 -3.80
CA ILE A 92 2.67 -11.37 -2.68
C ILE A 92 2.87 -10.18 -1.72
N LEU A 93 2.55 -10.37 -0.44
CA LEU A 93 2.76 -9.39 0.61
C LEU A 93 4.19 -9.47 1.12
N SER A 94 5.08 -8.68 0.54
CA SER A 94 6.49 -8.60 0.91
C SER A 94 6.91 -7.15 1.19
N ALA A 95 7.86 -6.95 2.09
CA ALA A 95 8.50 -5.66 2.29
C ALA A 95 9.22 -5.15 1.03
N LEU A 96 9.63 -6.07 0.13
CA LEU A 96 10.31 -5.80 -1.13
C LEU A 96 9.43 -6.16 -2.33
N VAL A 97 8.13 -5.83 -2.26
CA VAL A 97 7.20 -6.10 -3.36
C VAL A 97 7.56 -5.27 -4.60
N TYR A 98 7.62 -5.94 -5.76
CA TYR A 98 7.81 -5.32 -7.07
C TYR A 98 6.94 -6.04 -8.11
N LYS A 99 6.16 -5.28 -8.89
CA LYS A 99 5.22 -5.83 -9.89
C LYS A 99 4.35 -6.99 -9.31
N ARG A 100 3.83 -6.80 -8.09
CA ARG A 100 2.97 -7.75 -7.34
C ARG A 100 3.68 -9.05 -6.87
N LYS A 101 5.00 -9.14 -6.98
CA LYS A 101 5.82 -10.30 -6.60
C LYS A 101 6.93 -9.89 -5.64
N ASP A 102 7.57 -10.87 -5.02
CA ASP A 102 8.77 -10.67 -4.21
C ASP A 102 10.04 -10.93 -5.04
N ASN A 103 10.27 -10.06 -6.02
CA ASN A 103 11.34 -10.20 -7.02
C ASN A 103 12.16 -8.91 -7.23
N MET A 104 12.14 -8.01 -6.25
CA MET A 104 12.88 -6.74 -6.34
C MET A 104 14.38 -6.95 -6.47
N ILE A 105 14.95 -7.96 -5.79
CA ILE A 105 16.39 -8.26 -5.87
C ILE A 105 16.78 -8.73 -7.28
N ASP A 106 15.97 -9.58 -7.91
CA ASP A 106 16.23 -10.04 -9.29
C ASP A 106 16.20 -8.87 -10.28
N ALA A 107 15.23 -7.97 -10.09
CA ALA A 107 15.13 -6.75 -10.89
C ALA A 107 16.35 -5.84 -10.67
N LEU A 108 16.81 -5.69 -9.44
CA LEU A 108 18.01 -4.91 -9.11
C LEU A 108 19.27 -5.53 -9.73
N LEU A 109 19.44 -6.85 -9.67
CA LEU A 109 20.59 -7.52 -10.30
C LEU A 109 20.63 -7.24 -11.81
N THR A 110 19.48 -7.27 -12.45
CA THR A 110 19.37 -6.92 -13.89
C THR A 110 19.74 -5.45 -14.13
N ALA A 111 19.25 -4.54 -13.28
CA ALA A 111 19.55 -3.11 -13.40
C ALA A 111 21.04 -2.79 -13.13
N LEU A 112 21.67 -3.47 -12.16
CA LEU A 112 23.11 -3.34 -11.91
C LEU A 112 23.94 -3.78 -13.11
N ALA A 113 23.59 -4.88 -13.77
CA ALA A 113 24.27 -5.30 -14.99
C ALA A 113 24.17 -4.24 -16.11
N ASN A 114 23.02 -3.58 -16.25
CA ASN A 114 22.84 -2.49 -17.21
C ASN A 114 23.69 -1.25 -16.85
N GLU A 115 23.97 -1.01 -15.58
CA GLU A 115 24.86 0.05 -15.09
C GLU A 115 26.34 -0.39 -15.05
N HIS A 116 26.67 -1.56 -15.62
CA HIS A 116 28.01 -2.15 -15.61
C HIS A 116 28.58 -2.34 -14.18
N VAL A 117 27.74 -2.70 -13.23
CA VAL A 117 28.14 -3.08 -11.88
C VAL A 117 28.00 -4.60 -11.73
N PHE A 118 29.09 -5.28 -11.47
CA PHE A 118 29.14 -6.74 -11.34
C PHE A 118 29.01 -7.16 -9.89
N LEU A 119 28.43 -8.33 -9.65
CA LEU A 119 28.36 -8.97 -8.35
C LEU A 119 29.34 -10.16 -8.33
N ASP A 120 30.37 -10.07 -7.49
CA ASP A 120 31.26 -11.19 -7.15
C ASP A 120 30.83 -11.73 -5.78
N GLY A 121 29.72 -12.46 -5.79
CA GLY A 121 29.08 -12.99 -4.59
C GLY A 121 27.70 -13.53 -4.90
N THR A 122 26.83 -13.56 -3.89
CA THR A 122 25.47 -14.11 -4.01
C THR A 122 24.41 -13.12 -3.55
N SER A 123 23.16 -13.40 -3.86
CA SER A 123 22.02 -12.73 -3.22
C SER A 123 21.43 -13.61 -2.11
N GLY A 124 20.85 -12.97 -1.09
CA GLY A 124 20.25 -13.67 0.02
C GLY A 124 19.35 -12.77 0.87
N GLU A 125 18.92 -13.28 2.02
CA GLU A 125 18.13 -12.53 2.99
C GLU A 125 18.93 -12.26 4.26
N LYS A 126 19.00 -11.00 4.66
CA LYS A 126 19.69 -10.59 5.89
C LYS A 126 19.25 -9.19 6.27
N ARG A 127 19.04 -9.00 7.57
CA ARG A 127 18.75 -7.67 8.11
C ARG A 127 19.94 -6.74 7.93
N CYS A 128 19.69 -5.53 7.46
CA CYS A 128 20.68 -4.48 7.34
C CYS A 128 21.27 -4.13 8.73
N PRO A 129 22.59 -4.16 8.91
CA PRO A 129 23.20 -3.86 10.20
C PRO A 129 23.08 -2.39 10.55
N GLN A 130 23.03 -2.09 11.85
CA GLN A 130 23.19 -0.72 12.32
C GLN A 130 24.57 -0.18 11.90
N GLY A 131 24.62 1.02 11.35
CA GLY A 131 25.86 1.62 10.87
C GLY A 131 26.22 1.29 9.42
N ALA A 132 25.39 0.55 8.69
CA ALA A 132 25.45 0.53 7.23
C ALA A 132 25.25 1.96 6.69
N LYS A 133 26.00 2.30 5.65
CA LYS A 133 25.88 3.59 5.00
C LYS A 133 24.71 3.59 4.03
N VAL A 134 23.97 4.66 3.94
CA VAL A 134 22.88 4.82 2.99
C VAL A 134 23.46 5.36 1.68
N ALA A 135 23.29 4.61 0.60
CA ALA A 135 23.59 5.06 -0.76
C ALA A 135 22.41 5.82 -1.35
N TYR A 136 21.19 5.38 -1.07
CA TYR A 136 19.96 6.03 -1.54
C TYR A 136 18.78 5.73 -0.61
N GLU A 137 17.90 6.72 -0.48
CA GLU A 137 16.64 6.60 0.23
C GLU A 137 15.50 7.07 -0.68
N LEU A 138 14.55 6.20 -0.90
CA LEU A 138 13.31 6.51 -1.61
C LEU A 138 12.21 6.71 -0.58
N ASP A 139 11.69 7.91 -0.51
CA ASP A 139 10.55 8.28 0.30
C ASP A 139 9.33 8.50 -0.60
N ARG A 140 8.34 7.61 -0.48
CA ARG A 140 7.08 7.69 -1.19
C ARG A 140 6.01 8.33 -0.32
N PRO A 141 5.46 9.49 -0.68
CA PRO A 141 4.39 10.13 0.09
C PRO A 141 3.16 9.25 0.21
N LEU A 142 2.50 9.28 1.37
CA LEU A 142 1.25 8.56 1.62
C LEU A 142 0.19 8.83 0.54
N GLU A 143 0.08 10.04 0.05
CA GLU A 143 -0.90 10.43 -0.97
C GLU A 143 -0.72 9.63 -2.27
N ASP A 144 0.52 9.32 -2.65
CA ASP A 144 0.87 8.52 -3.82
C ASP A 144 0.39 7.07 -3.73
N VAL A 145 0.19 6.57 -2.51
CA VAL A 145 -0.36 5.23 -2.23
C VAL A 145 -1.87 5.32 -2.02
N LEU A 146 -2.35 6.33 -1.29
CA LEU A 146 -3.76 6.51 -0.96
C LEU A 146 -4.63 6.72 -2.20
N GLN A 147 -4.18 7.54 -3.16
CA GLN A 147 -4.95 7.85 -4.36
C GLN A 147 -5.25 6.61 -5.22
N PRO A 148 -4.26 5.80 -5.66
CA PRO A 148 -4.55 4.57 -6.42
C PRO A 148 -5.32 3.53 -5.60
N MET A 149 -5.06 3.43 -4.28
CA MET A 149 -5.79 2.54 -3.39
C MET A 149 -7.29 2.84 -3.43
N MET A 150 -7.67 4.09 -3.30
CA MET A 150 -9.07 4.50 -3.23
C MET A 150 -9.72 4.57 -4.61
N LYS A 151 -9.09 5.27 -5.59
CA LYS A 151 -9.65 5.49 -6.93
C LYS A 151 -9.77 4.22 -7.75
N LEU A 152 -8.76 3.33 -7.69
CA LEU A 152 -8.69 2.10 -8.47
C LEU A 152 -9.08 0.86 -7.66
N SER A 153 -9.30 1.01 -6.35
CA SER A 153 -9.57 -0.12 -5.44
C SER A 153 -8.45 -1.18 -5.48
N ASN A 154 -7.20 -0.73 -5.34
CA ASN A 154 -6.05 -1.61 -5.44
C ASN A 154 -5.76 -2.31 -4.10
N ASN A 155 -5.94 -3.63 -4.07
CA ASN A 155 -5.79 -4.44 -2.86
C ASN A 155 -4.36 -4.44 -2.30
N LEU A 156 -3.32 -4.50 -3.17
CA LEU A 156 -1.93 -4.46 -2.71
C LEU A 156 -1.61 -3.15 -1.97
N TYR A 157 -2.15 -2.02 -2.45
CA TYR A 157 -1.95 -0.73 -1.82
C TYR A 157 -2.65 -0.65 -0.46
N ALA A 158 -3.84 -1.26 -0.34
CA ALA A 158 -4.55 -1.37 0.94
C ALA A 158 -3.81 -2.24 1.94
N GLU A 159 -3.31 -3.41 1.52
CA GLU A 159 -2.49 -4.28 2.36
C GLU A 159 -1.18 -3.62 2.77
N SER A 160 -0.54 -2.91 1.85
CA SER A 160 0.67 -2.15 2.19
C SER A 160 0.38 -1.13 3.29
N MET A 161 -0.70 -0.34 3.18
CA MET A 161 -1.10 0.60 4.21
C MET A 161 -1.44 -0.11 5.55
N TYR A 162 -2.12 -1.23 5.49
CA TYR A 162 -2.46 -2.06 6.66
C TYR A 162 -1.21 -2.48 7.44
N TYR A 163 -0.17 -2.97 6.75
CA TYR A 163 1.09 -3.31 7.40
C TYR A 163 1.86 -2.09 7.90
N GLN A 164 1.77 -0.93 7.24
CA GLN A 164 2.32 0.32 7.78
C GLN A 164 1.63 0.73 9.09
N ILE A 165 0.31 0.58 9.17
CA ILE A 165 -0.43 0.78 10.43
C ILE A 165 0.09 -0.17 11.51
N GLY A 166 0.27 -1.46 11.18
CA GLY A 166 0.85 -2.44 12.10
C GLY A 166 2.27 -2.10 12.54
N LEU A 167 3.08 -1.49 11.66
CA LEU A 167 4.45 -1.07 11.95
C LEU A 167 4.53 -0.04 13.09
N THR A 168 3.49 0.78 13.29
CA THR A 168 3.41 1.73 14.40
C THR A 168 3.50 1.05 15.78
N GLN A 169 3.22 -0.26 15.84
CA GLN A 169 3.35 -1.09 17.05
C GLN A 169 4.72 -1.81 17.12
N GLY A 170 5.68 -1.42 16.27
CA GLY A 170 7.03 -1.96 16.21
C GLY A 170 7.23 -3.09 15.19
N ARG A 171 8.50 -3.34 14.85
CA ARG A 171 8.90 -4.37 13.88
C ARG A 171 8.87 -5.78 14.49
N PRO A 172 8.59 -6.82 13.71
CA PRO A 172 8.00 -6.73 12.38
C PRO A 172 6.53 -6.27 12.46
N ALA A 173 6.06 -5.61 11.40
CA ALA A 173 4.63 -5.38 11.21
C ALA A 173 3.93 -6.72 10.99
N THR A 174 2.76 -6.90 11.60
CA THR A 174 1.92 -8.10 11.47
C THR A 174 0.46 -7.70 11.33
N ALA A 175 -0.37 -8.55 10.73
CA ALA A 175 -1.82 -8.36 10.68
C ALA A 175 -2.42 -8.11 12.08
N LYS A 176 -2.00 -8.88 13.08
CA LYS A 176 -2.47 -8.72 14.48
C LYS A 176 -2.16 -7.32 15.04
N LYS A 177 -1.02 -6.74 14.71
CA LYS A 177 -0.66 -5.38 15.14
C LYS A 177 -1.51 -4.33 14.43
N ALA A 178 -1.79 -4.51 13.15
CA ALA A 178 -2.66 -3.64 12.39
C ALA A 178 -4.10 -3.68 12.95
N GLN A 179 -4.64 -4.86 13.18
CA GLN A 179 -5.94 -5.08 13.83
C GLN A 179 -6.04 -4.35 15.16
N ALA A 180 -5.01 -4.43 16.00
CA ALA A 180 -5.01 -3.75 17.30
C ALA A 180 -5.11 -2.21 17.16
N VAL A 181 -4.55 -1.64 16.11
CA VAL A 181 -4.67 -0.20 15.83
C VAL A 181 -6.06 0.14 15.32
N GLU A 182 -6.64 -0.66 14.41
CA GLU A 182 -8.01 -0.51 13.91
C GLU A 182 -9.01 -0.56 15.06
N GLU A 183 -8.87 -1.54 15.95
CA GLU A 183 -9.68 -1.67 17.19
C GLU A 183 -9.59 -0.42 18.06
N ALA A 184 -8.39 0.12 18.23
CA ALA A 184 -8.20 1.33 19.01
C ALA A 184 -8.87 2.55 18.36
N ILE A 185 -8.86 2.64 17.03
CA ILE A 185 -9.56 3.70 16.29
C ILE A 185 -11.06 3.49 16.37
N LEU A 186 -11.57 2.27 16.23
CA LEU A 186 -12.99 1.96 16.34
C LEU A 186 -13.57 2.36 17.70
N LYS A 187 -12.84 2.08 18.77
CA LYS A 187 -13.20 2.56 20.14
C LYS A 187 -13.29 4.08 20.19
N LYS A 188 -12.31 4.80 19.61
CA LYS A 188 -12.30 6.27 19.55
C LYS A 188 -13.43 6.82 18.66
N ALA A 189 -13.85 6.05 17.65
CA ALA A 189 -14.98 6.38 16.80
C ALA A 189 -16.35 6.16 17.48
N GLY A 190 -16.38 5.51 18.64
CA GLY A 190 -17.59 5.26 19.42
C GLY A 190 -18.34 3.99 19.06
N ALA A 191 -17.73 3.07 18.28
CA ALA A 191 -18.33 1.81 17.85
C ALA A 191 -17.59 0.56 18.39
N GLY A 192 -16.78 0.70 19.43
CA GLY A 192 -15.95 -0.39 19.96
C GLY A 192 -16.72 -1.57 20.58
N ASN A 193 -18.03 -1.42 20.83
CA ASN A 193 -18.88 -2.52 21.33
C ASN A 193 -19.63 -3.27 20.21
N ALA A 194 -19.51 -2.82 18.95
CA ALA A 194 -20.13 -3.50 17.81
C ALA A 194 -19.42 -4.83 17.53
N ILE A 195 -20.17 -5.85 17.16
CA ILE A 195 -19.60 -7.14 16.75
C ILE A 195 -18.93 -6.97 15.39
N HIS A 196 -17.65 -7.28 15.31
CA HIS A 196 -16.85 -7.11 14.10
C HIS A 196 -15.64 -8.04 14.09
N ARG A 197 -15.03 -8.15 12.92
CA ARG A 197 -13.73 -8.78 12.71
C ARG A 197 -13.02 -8.09 11.56
N PHE A 198 -11.79 -7.67 11.78
CA PHE A 198 -10.85 -7.23 10.76
C PHE A 198 -9.90 -8.41 10.46
N ALA A 199 -9.83 -8.86 9.23
CA ALA A 199 -8.96 -9.98 8.84
C ALA A 199 -7.80 -9.52 7.95
N ASP A 200 -8.04 -8.55 7.07
CA ASP A 200 -7.06 -7.97 6.16
C ASP A 200 -7.32 -6.47 5.94
N GLY A 201 -6.41 -5.81 5.20
CA GLY A 201 -6.53 -4.38 4.89
C GLY A 201 -7.32 -4.09 3.63
N SER A 202 -7.44 -5.06 2.71
CA SER A 202 -8.07 -4.88 1.40
C SER A 202 -9.58 -5.15 1.39
N GLY A 203 -10.08 -5.88 2.39
CA GLY A 203 -11.45 -6.36 2.40
C GLY A 203 -11.69 -7.59 1.50
N LEU A 204 -10.61 -8.21 0.98
CA LEU A 204 -10.72 -9.41 0.13
C LEU A 204 -11.10 -10.64 0.94
N SER A 205 -10.65 -10.72 2.18
CA SER A 205 -10.95 -11.84 3.07
C SER A 205 -12.45 -11.95 3.36
N LEU A 206 -12.99 -13.15 3.19
CA LEU A 206 -14.36 -13.48 3.62
C LEU A 206 -14.51 -13.52 5.14
N TYR A 207 -13.41 -13.40 5.89
CA TYR A 207 -13.42 -13.35 7.35
C TYR A 207 -13.56 -11.94 7.92
N ASN A 208 -13.65 -10.91 7.06
CA ASN A 208 -14.03 -9.58 7.49
C ASN A 208 -15.54 -9.53 7.82
N TYR A 209 -15.87 -9.13 9.02
CA TYR A 209 -17.26 -8.92 9.46
C TYR A 209 -17.41 -7.48 9.96
N LEU A 210 -18.12 -6.69 9.21
CA LEU A 210 -18.40 -5.28 9.51
C LEU A 210 -19.88 -4.97 9.31
N SER A 211 -20.41 -4.04 10.08
CA SER A 211 -21.72 -3.46 9.86
C SER A 211 -21.61 -2.08 9.18
N ALA A 212 -22.68 -1.66 8.51
CA ALA A 212 -22.77 -0.30 7.96
C ALA A 212 -22.57 0.78 9.04
N GLU A 213 -22.98 0.49 10.29
CA GLU A 213 -22.79 1.37 11.44
C GLU A 213 -21.30 1.60 11.74
N ILE A 214 -20.47 0.54 11.67
CA ILE A 214 -19.02 0.63 11.90
C ILE A 214 -18.37 1.50 10.81
N GLU A 215 -18.71 1.30 9.54
CA GLU A 215 -18.17 2.13 8.45
C GLU A 215 -18.58 3.61 8.61
N VAL A 216 -19.84 3.88 8.95
CA VAL A 216 -20.30 5.25 9.23
C VAL A 216 -19.58 5.83 10.46
N ALA A 217 -19.29 5.03 11.49
CA ALA A 217 -18.51 5.50 12.65
C ALA A 217 -17.10 5.94 12.25
N PHE A 218 -16.39 5.16 11.41
CA PHE A 218 -15.09 5.55 10.85
C PHE A 218 -15.18 6.82 9.98
N LEU A 219 -16.16 6.91 9.09
CA LEU A 219 -16.36 8.08 8.25
C LEU A 219 -16.61 9.34 9.12
N ARG A 220 -17.48 9.24 10.13
CA ARG A 220 -17.72 10.35 11.08
C ARG A 220 -16.49 10.70 11.90
N TYR A 221 -15.68 9.69 12.27
CA TYR A 221 -14.44 9.91 12.99
C TYR A 221 -13.42 10.67 12.13
N ALA A 222 -13.29 10.31 10.84
CA ALA A 222 -12.46 11.03 9.87
C ALA A 222 -12.97 12.47 9.67
N PHE A 223 -14.27 12.66 9.46
CA PHE A 223 -14.89 13.98 9.25
C PHE A 223 -14.60 14.98 10.37
N LYS A 224 -14.49 14.53 11.62
CA LYS A 224 -14.15 15.37 12.78
C LYS A 224 -12.67 15.81 12.81
N ARG A 225 -11.84 15.36 11.88
CA ARG A 225 -10.39 15.63 11.78
C ARG A 225 -10.08 16.17 10.41
N GLN A 226 -10.04 17.50 10.30
CA GLN A 226 -9.98 18.19 9.01
C GLN A 226 -8.90 17.63 8.07
N GLU A 227 -7.67 17.50 8.53
CA GLU A 227 -6.56 16.99 7.74
C GLU A 227 -6.82 15.55 7.20
N THR A 228 -7.31 14.65 8.09
CA THR A 228 -7.67 13.28 7.72
C THR A 228 -8.83 13.25 6.74
N PHE A 229 -9.84 14.09 7.01
CA PHE A 229 -11.02 14.18 6.15
C PHE A 229 -10.66 14.67 4.75
N ASP A 230 -9.86 15.73 4.63
CA ASP A 230 -9.47 16.31 3.36
C ASP A 230 -8.67 15.32 2.50
N ALA A 231 -7.73 14.59 3.12
CA ALA A 231 -6.96 13.55 2.44
C ALA A 231 -7.87 12.41 1.96
N LEU A 232 -8.73 11.89 2.83
CA LEU A 232 -9.68 10.82 2.49
C LEU A 232 -10.67 11.28 1.42
N TYR A 233 -11.27 12.45 1.57
CA TYR A 233 -12.31 12.97 0.68
C TYR A 233 -11.80 13.19 -0.74
N ARG A 234 -10.58 13.70 -0.91
CA ARG A 234 -9.92 13.84 -2.22
C ARG A 234 -9.60 12.49 -2.85
N ALA A 235 -9.24 11.49 -2.04
CA ALA A 235 -8.88 10.16 -2.52
C ALA A 235 -10.10 9.31 -2.92
N LEU A 236 -11.29 9.57 -2.37
CA LEU A 236 -12.51 8.83 -2.72
C LEU A 236 -12.86 8.98 -4.21
N PRO A 237 -13.31 7.91 -4.90
CA PRO A 237 -13.97 7.99 -6.20
C PRO A 237 -15.15 8.94 -6.20
N ILE A 238 -15.36 9.67 -7.31
CA ILE A 238 -16.42 10.65 -7.46
C ILE A 238 -17.44 10.17 -8.52
N ALA A 239 -18.70 10.14 -8.15
CA ALA A 239 -19.79 9.69 -9.03
C ALA A 239 -19.85 10.48 -10.36
N ALA A 240 -19.91 9.77 -11.48
CA ALA A 240 -19.91 10.28 -12.85
C ALA A 240 -18.67 11.12 -13.23
N VAL A 241 -17.56 11.04 -12.43
CA VAL A 241 -16.33 11.80 -12.69
C VAL A 241 -15.12 10.88 -12.78
N ASP A 242 -14.80 10.13 -11.71
CA ASP A 242 -13.58 9.33 -11.66
C ASP A 242 -13.69 8.02 -10.86
N GLY A 243 -12.63 7.25 -10.89
CA GLY A 243 -12.46 6.03 -10.09
C GLY A 243 -13.49 4.95 -10.43
N THR A 244 -13.80 4.10 -9.44
CA THR A 244 -14.68 2.93 -9.61
C THR A 244 -16.17 3.28 -9.80
N ILE A 245 -16.56 4.54 -9.64
CA ILE A 245 -17.94 5.02 -9.84
C ILE A 245 -18.04 6.10 -10.94
N LYS A 246 -17.04 6.21 -11.82
CA LYS A 246 -17.00 7.18 -12.91
C LYS A 246 -18.19 7.07 -13.89
N ASP A 247 -18.74 5.87 -14.06
CA ASP A 247 -19.86 5.59 -14.97
C ASP A 247 -21.19 5.39 -14.21
N ARG A 248 -21.23 5.73 -12.91
CA ARG A 248 -22.40 5.55 -12.05
C ARG A 248 -23.03 6.89 -11.72
N MET A 249 -24.36 6.88 -11.51
CA MET A 249 -25.15 8.06 -11.08
C MET A 249 -25.15 9.24 -12.07
N ALA A 250 -24.68 9.06 -13.32
CA ALA A 250 -24.70 10.11 -14.34
C ALA A 250 -26.13 10.61 -14.60
N GLY A 251 -26.28 11.92 -14.82
CA GLY A 251 -27.60 12.56 -15.08
C GLY A 251 -28.51 12.65 -13.84
N THR A 252 -27.96 12.41 -12.63
CA THR A 252 -28.70 12.54 -11.36
C THR A 252 -28.08 13.62 -10.47
N ALA A 253 -28.77 14.02 -9.39
CA ALA A 253 -28.22 14.94 -8.39
C ALA A 253 -27.00 14.40 -7.64
N ALA A 254 -26.73 13.10 -7.75
CA ALA A 254 -25.56 12.44 -7.16
C ALA A 254 -24.27 12.61 -7.99
N ALA A 255 -24.39 12.96 -9.28
CA ALA A 255 -23.24 13.17 -10.18
C ALA A 255 -22.37 14.34 -9.67
N GLY A 256 -21.08 14.09 -9.50
CA GLY A 256 -20.12 15.06 -8.93
C GLY A 256 -20.28 15.34 -7.43
N ASN A 257 -21.35 14.84 -6.80
CA ASN A 257 -21.67 15.08 -5.39
C ASN A 257 -21.25 13.91 -4.48
N VAL A 258 -21.49 12.67 -4.94
CA VAL A 258 -21.15 11.47 -4.14
C VAL A 258 -19.68 11.15 -4.27
N HIS A 259 -18.97 11.13 -3.14
CA HIS A 259 -17.59 10.69 -2.97
C HIS A 259 -17.60 9.38 -2.19
N ALA A 260 -17.39 8.24 -2.85
CA ALA A 260 -17.59 6.95 -2.19
C ALA A 260 -16.67 5.84 -2.70
N LYS A 261 -16.27 4.96 -1.78
CA LYS A 261 -15.53 3.73 -2.02
C LYS A 261 -16.49 2.58 -2.27
N THR A 262 -16.22 1.78 -3.29
CA THR A 262 -16.92 0.53 -3.58
C THR A 262 -16.26 -0.66 -2.90
N GLY A 263 -17.05 -1.67 -2.52
CA GLY A 263 -16.58 -3.02 -2.19
C GLY A 263 -17.35 -4.04 -3.05
N THR A 264 -16.64 -5.05 -3.57
CA THR A 264 -17.26 -6.10 -4.39
C THR A 264 -16.57 -7.43 -4.15
N LEU A 265 -17.32 -8.42 -3.71
CA LEU A 265 -16.96 -9.83 -3.67
C LEU A 265 -18.10 -10.65 -4.29
N SER A 266 -17.91 -11.95 -4.46
CA SER A 266 -18.98 -12.85 -4.90
C SER A 266 -20.18 -12.75 -3.96
N GLY A 267 -21.32 -12.33 -4.49
CA GLY A 267 -22.56 -12.16 -3.71
C GLY A 267 -22.59 -10.93 -2.79
N VAL A 268 -21.56 -10.07 -2.78
CA VAL A 268 -21.47 -8.86 -1.94
C VAL A 268 -21.21 -7.64 -2.77
N SER A 269 -21.93 -6.56 -2.49
CA SER A 269 -21.66 -5.23 -3.08
C SER A 269 -21.92 -4.16 -2.04
N SER A 270 -20.93 -3.28 -1.82
CA SER A 270 -21.03 -2.18 -0.87
C SER A 270 -20.64 -0.84 -1.51
N LEU A 271 -21.13 0.23 -0.90
CA LEU A 271 -20.79 1.61 -1.24
C LEU A 271 -20.83 2.45 0.04
N ALA A 272 -19.72 3.08 0.39
CA ALA A 272 -19.63 3.91 1.59
C ALA A 272 -18.85 5.19 1.32
N GLY A 273 -19.27 6.31 1.93
CA GLY A 273 -18.62 7.59 1.70
C GLY A 273 -19.44 8.78 2.17
N TYR A 274 -19.35 9.86 1.41
CA TYR A 274 -19.99 11.14 1.72
C TYR A 274 -20.78 11.68 0.53
N LEU A 275 -21.81 12.45 0.85
CA LEU A 275 -22.57 13.26 -0.11
C LEU A 275 -23.07 14.52 0.56
N THR A 276 -23.48 15.52 -0.23
CA THR A 276 -24.10 16.72 0.28
C THR A 276 -25.60 16.70 -0.05
N ALA A 277 -26.43 16.77 1.00
CA ALA A 277 -27.90 16.85 0.87
C ALA A 277 -28.35 18.23 0.39
N PRO A 278 -29.61 18.39 -0.12
CA PRO A 278 -30.12 19.66 -0.65
C PRO A 278 -30.08 20.83 0.33
N ASN A 279 -30.16 20.54 1.62
CA ASN A 279 -30.06 21.56 2.69
C ASN A 279 -28.61 21.96 3.03
N GLY A 280 -27.61 21.50 2.25
CA GLY A 280 -26.20 21.77 2.43
C GLY A 280 -25.49 20.92 3.50
N HIS A 281 -26.22 20.04 4.18
CA HIS A 281 -25.58 19.14 5.15
C HIS A 281 -24.80 18.03 4.46
N ARG A 282 -23.58 17.76 4.95
CA ARG A 282 -22.79 16.62 4.53
C ARG A 282 -23.23 15.37 5.28
N LEU A 283 -23.56 14.33 4.54
CA LEU A 283 -23.95 13.03 5.07
C LEU A 283 -22.82 12.03 4.88
N ALA A 284 -22.53 11.26 5.92
CA ALA A 284 -21.74 10.01 5.80
C ALA A 284 -22.73 8.85 5.64
N PHE A 285 -22.47 7.96 4.71
CA PHE A 285 -23.35 6.82 4.43
C PHE A 285 -22.57 5.54 4.21
N SER A 286 -23.22 4.40 4.48
CA SER A 286 -22.78 3.06 4.10
C SER A 286 -23.97 2.24 3.65
N ILE A 287 -23.86 1.57 2.50
CA ILE A 287 -24.86 0.68 1.93
C ILE A 287 -24.19 -0.65 1.66
N MET A 288 -24.56 -1.69 2.41
CA MET A 288 -24.05 -3.04 2.27
C MET A 288 -25.15 -3.96 1.72
N ASN A 289 -24.85 -4.68 0.63
CA ASN A 289 -25.75 -5.66 0.03
C ASN A 289 -25.03 -7.01 0.05
N GLN A 290 -25.66 -8.02 0.66
CA GLN A 290 -25.16 -9.39 0.74
C GLN A 290 -26.18 -10.36 0.17
N GLY A 291 -25.72 -11.52 -0.33
CA GLY A 291 -26.59 -12.51 -0.97
C GLY A 291 -27.11 -12.08 -2.34
N VAL A 292 -26.38 -11.25 -3.04
CA VAL A 292 -26.78 -10.67 -4.34
C VAL A 292 -26.33 -11.58 -5.48
N MET A 293 -27.27 -12.16 -6.22
CA MET A 293 -26.97 -13.02 -7.37
C MET A 293 -26.30 -12.23 -8.54
N ARG A 294 -26.69 -10.98 -8.74
CA ARG A 294 -26.15 -10.12 -9.79
C ARG A 294 -25.82 -8.74 -9.20
N GLY A 295 -24.53 -8.43 -9.13
CA GLY A 295 -24.04 -7.17 -8.55
C GLY A 295 -24.64 -5.91 -9.15
N ILE A 296 -25.11 -5.94 -10.42
CA ILE A 296 -25.75 -4.80 -11.07
C ILE A 296 -27.03 -4.35 -10.34
N TYR A 297 -27.80 -5.27 -9.76
CA TYR A 297 -29.02 -4.90 -9.03
C TYR A 297 -28.70 -4.15 -7.73
N ALA A 298 -27.67 -4.60 -7.01
CA ALA A 298 -27.20 -3.89 -5.84
C ALA A 298 -26.65 -2.48 -6.21
N LYS A 299 -25.82 -2.38 -7.25
CA LYS A 299 -25.29 -1.11 -7.73
C LYS A 299 -26.41 -0.14 -8.14
N ASN A 300 -27.44 -0.61 -8.87
CA ASN A 300 -28.59 0.20 -9.24
C ASN A 300 -29.40 0.68 -8.02
N LEU A 301 -29.53 -0.14 -6.99
CA LEU A 301 -30.17 0.26 -5.73
C LEU A 301 -29.35 1.34 -5.01
N GLN A 302 -28.03 1.12 -4.87
CA GLN A 302 -27.11 2.09 -4.27
C GLN A 302 -27.18 3.45 -5.00
N ASP A 303 -27.18 3.46 -6.35
CA ASP A 303 -27.26 4.67 -7.16
C ASP A 303 -28.58 5.43 -6.94
N LYS A 304 -29.71 4.70 -6.87
CA LYS A 304 -31.01 5.30 -6.60
C LYS A 304 -31.09 5.90 -5.19
N LEU A 305 -30.53 5.20 -4.18
CA LEU A 305 -30.50 5.71 -2.80
C LEU A 305 -29.63 6.97 -2.70
N CYS A 306 -28.42 6.96 -3.28
CA CYS A 306 -27.57 8.13 -3.31
C CYS A 306 -28.25 9.31 -4.03
N ALA A 307 -28.86 9.08 -5.20
CA ALA A 307 -29.59 10.11 -5.93
C ALA A 307 -30.78 10.67 -5.14
N ALA A 308 -31.48 9.85 -4.37
CA ALA A 308 -32.58 10.28 -3.51
C ALA A 308 -32.12 11.15 -2.34
N MET A 309 -30.96 10.82 -1.72
CA MET A 309 -30.35 11.60 -0.65
C MET A 309 -29.77 12.95 -1.13
N CYS A 310 -29.50 13.10 -2.43
CA CYS A 310 -29.01 14.34 -3.05
C CYS A 310 -30.15 15.23 -3.62
N ARG A 311 -31.40 14.81 -3.54
CA ARG A 311 -32.61 15.55 -3.96
C ARG A 311 -33.25 16.23 -2.79
#